data_dfe30c1e10ac7601cd8d0d9b70a84241
#
_entry.id   dfe30c1e10ac7601cd8d0d9b70a84241
#
_cell.length_a   1.000
_cell.length_b   1.000
_cell.length_c   1.000
_cell.angle_alpha   90.00
_cell.angle_beta   90.00
_cell.angle_gamma   90.00
#
_symmetry.space_group_name_H-M   'P 1'
#
loop_
_entity.id
_entity.type
_entity.pdbx_description
1 polymer ?
#
loop_
_entity_poly.entity_id
_entity_poly.type
_entity_poly.pdbx_seq_one_letter_code
_entity_poly.pdbx_strand_id
1 'polypeptide(L)'
;MQRLPDLASRVVSADPALTGFYRPFANRPDPAHVQQQKKQFTAQQRQTLKEVLSAQYQHIKDAPTTQIDSLLSPKSFTITTGHQLNLFTGPLYFLYKIIDVIKIANQWNALQDGNTYVPVYWMASEDHDFEEINHFSVNGQSIHWSREQQGPVGRLSTEGLDQVLEVWKQHLGDRPHGEELQEFFAKSYVAHSNLADATRFLVHQLFGRYGLVIVDGDNPRLKQEFIPYLQRECDEQLIQKGSEMTVKKLNDALQTKIKAQVNPRDINLFYMGESGRQRIEKTATGYGVVDTAISFSKQELIKEIKSHPERFSPNALFRPIYQELVLPNLVTVGGGSELAYWLQLSAVFSSFDLPMPMLKLRSSVLLISDKQQQKIDKLDISIADLFLPTNELINHRVRQISNIDIDLGEFKAHLDQQFGALYALAKQTDASFLGAVEAQEKKQKKGIDRLEKRLLKAQRIKLVDHVNRLTELQQQLFPMGDLQERRVNFAEFVLYYGDDFIPFLIKHIDPNDKDFMCFSM
;
A
#
# COMPACT_ATOMS: atom_id res chain seq x y z
N MET A 1 -15.24 -3.07 6.09
CA MET A 1 -13.79 -2.86 5.89
C MET A 1 -13.52 -2.33 4.50
N GLN A 2 -12.43 -1.59 4.33
CA GLN A 2 -12.08 -1.00 3.05
C GLN A 2 -11.74 -2.11 2.04
N ARG A 3 -12.47 -2.17 0.93
CA ARG A 3 -12.21 -3.12 -0.16
C ARG A 3 -11.01 -2.65 -0.98
N LEU A 4 -10.32 -3.59 -1.64
CA LEU A 4 -9.33 -3.23 -2.65
C LEU A 4 -9.99 -2.36 -3.76
N PRO A 5 -9.23 -1.43 -4.40
CA PRO A 5 -9.69 -0.79 -5.62
C PRO A 5 -10.12 -1.84 -6.66
N ASP A 6 -11.12 -1.55 -7.48
CA ASP A 6 -11.68 -2.52 -8.45
C ASP A 6 -10.61 -3.14 -9.34
N LEU A 7 -9.71 -2.32 -9.91
CA LEU A 7 -8.60 -2.81 -10.73
C LEU A 7 -7.65 -3.75 -9.96
N ALA A 8 -7.33 -3.43 -8.70
CA ALA A 8 -6.48 -4.29 -7.89
C ALA A 8 -7.16 -5.64 -7.57
N SER A 9 -8.47 -5.63 -7.30
CA SER A 9 -9.25 -6.85 -7.09
C SER A 9 -9.25 -7.74 -8.33
N ARG A 10 -9.35 -7.14 -9.53
CA ARG A 10 -9.28 -7.86 -10.82
C ARG A 10 -7.88 -8.44 -11.10
N VAL A 11 -6.81 -7.74 -10.68
CA VAL A 11 -5.44 -8.29 -10.75
C VAL A 11 -5.31 -9.54 -9.87
N VAL A 12 -5.83 -9.49 -8.64
CA VAL A 12 -5.78 -10.63 -7.70
C VAL A 12 -6.57 -11.83 -8.23
N SER A 13 -7.74 -11.58 -8.82
CA SER A 13 -8.56 -12.63 -9.44
C SER A 13 -8.05 -13.11 -10.80
N ALA A 14 -6.95 -12.55 -11.31
CA ALA A 14 -6.40 -12.84 -12.63
C ALA A 14 -7.44 -12.67 -13.76
N ASP A 15 -8.19 -11.55 -13.73
CA ASP A 15 -9.24 -11.25 -14.72
C ASP A 15 -8.67 -11.28 -16.14
N PRO A 16 -9.17 -12.16 -17.04
CA PRO A 16 -8.69 -12.26 -18.41
C PRO A 16 -8.75 -10.94 -19.20
N ALA A 17 -9.69 -10.05 -18.86
CA ALA A 17 -9.82 -8.74 -19.50
C ALA A 17 -8.61 -7.82 -19.27
N LEU A 18 -7.79 -8.10 -18.26
CA LEU A 18 -6.55 -7.38 -18.00
C LEU A 18 -5.32 -7.97 -18.71
N THR A 19 -5.49 -9.02 -19.51
CA THR A 19 -4.38 -9.62 -20.28
C THR A 19 -3.77 -8.58 -21.21
N GLY A 20 -2.45 -8.43 -21.17
CA GLY A 20 -1.69 -7.47 -21.99
C GLY A 20 -1.54 -6.07 -21.39
N PHE A 21 -2.21 -5.77 -20.25
CA PHE A 21 -2.01 -4.50 -19.55
C PHE A 21 -0.93 -4.56 -18.47
N TYR A 22 -0.58 -5.74 -18.00
CA TYR A 22 0.49 -5.95 -17.03
C TYR A 22 1.07 -7.37 -17.16
N ARG A 23 2.19 -7.61 -16.49
CA ARG A 23 2.73 -8.96 -16.29
C ARG A 23 2.26 -9.47 -14.93
N PRO A 24 1.44 -10.53 -14.87
CA PRO A 24 1.03 -11.11 -13.60
C PRO A 24 2.23 -11.73 -12.88
N PHE A 25 2.22 -11.63 -11.56
CA PHE A 25 3.24 -12.28 -10.74
C PHE A 25 3.18 -13.81 -10.88
N ALA A 26 4.35 -14.42 -10.96
CA ALA A 26 4.54 -15.87 -10.99
C ALA A 26 5.55 -16.29 -9.92
N ASN A 27 5.47 -17.56 -9.46
CA ASN A 27 6.35 -18.09 -8.40
C ASN A 27 7.80 -18.33 -8.88
N ARG A 28 8.08 -18.02 -10.13
CA ARG A 28 9.40 -18.13 -10.75
C ARG A 28 9.60 -17.04 -11.80
N PRO A 29 10.86 -16.70 -12.09
CA PRO A 29 11.17 -15.69 -13.11
C PRO A 29 10.62 -16.09 -14.49
N ASP A 30 10.10 -15.12 -15.23
CA ASP A 30 9.78 -15.28 -16.65
C ASP A 30 11.06 -15.22 -17.47
N PRO A 31 11.47 -16.31 -18.19
CA PRO A 31 12.71 -16.32 -18.95
C PRO A 31 12.79 -15.24 -20.04
N ALA A 32 11.66 -14.90 -20.68
CA ALA A 32 11.61 -13.86 -21.70
C ALA A 32 11.88 -12.48 -21.09
N HIS A 33 11.31 -12.21 -19.91
CA HIS A 33 11.54 -10.97 -19.18
C HIS A 33 12.99 -10.86 -18.69
N VAL A 34 13.54 -11.94 -18.13
CA VAL A 34 14.97 -12.03 -17.75
C VAL A 34 15.87 -11.70 -18.95
N GLN A 35 15.59 -12.27 -20.13
CA GLN A 35 16.36 -12.02 -21.34
C GLN A 35 16.23 -10.55 -21.82
N GLN A 36 15.05 -9.97 -21.71
CA GLN A 36 14.80 -8.57 -22.05
C GLN A 36 15.60 -7.65 -21.14
N GLN A 37 15.57 -7.85 -19.84
CA GLN A 37 16.34 -7.08 -18.85
C GLN A 37 17.87 -7.22 -19.07
N LYS A 38 18.37 -8.42 -19.40
CA LYS A 38 19.79 -8.62 -19.72
C LYS A 38 20.27 -7.78 -20.90
N LYS A 39 19.43 -7.58 -21.91
CA LYS A 39 19.77 -6.77 -23.09
C LYS A 39 19.73 -5.29 -22.81
N GLN A 40 18.82 -4.86 -21.93
CA GLN A 40 18.50 -3.46 -21.75
C GLN A 40 19.34 -2.78 -20.66
N PHE A 41 19.62 -3.47 -19.56
CA PHE A 41 20.37 -2.92 -18.45
C PHE A 41 21.88 -3.10 -18.67
N THR A 42 22.54 -2.02 -19.02
CA THR A 42 23.94 -2.02 -19.49
C THR A 42 24.96 -2.23 -18.36
N ALA A 43 26.19 -2.62 -18.70
CA ALA A 43 27.28 -2.71 -17.74
C ALA A 43 27.59 -1.35 -17.08
N GLN A 44 27.46 -0.24 -17.82
CA GLN A 44 27.67 1.10 -17.28
C GLN A 44 26.61 1.44 -16.23
N GLN A 45 25.34 1.17 -16.49
CA GLN A 45 24.27 1.39 -15.50
C GLN A 45 24.48 0.54 -14.24
N ARG A 46 24.96 -0.72 -14.39
CA ARG A 46 25.32 -1.58 -13.25
C ARG A 46 26.44 -0.97 -12.42
N GLN A 47 27.46 -0.46 -13.08
CA GLN A 47 28.59 0.21 -12.42
C GLN A 47 28.12 1.46 -11.67
N THR A 48 27.32 2.32 -12.30
CA THR A 48 26.73 3.52 -11.69
C THR A 48 25.89 3.15 -10.46
N LEU A 49 25.00 2.16 -10.59
CA LEU A 49 24.16 1.70 -9.49
C LEU A 49 24.99 1.19 -8.30
N LYS A 50 25.98 0.32 -8.57
CA LYS A 50 26.89 -0.20 -7.54
C LYS A 50 27.64 0.89 -6.80
N GLU A 51 28.21 1.85 -7.52
CA GLU A 51 28.96 2.96 -6.92
C GLU A 51 28.06 3.87 -6.08
N VAL A 52 26.86 4.18 -6.57
CA VAL A 52 25.87 4.97 -5.82
C VAL A 52 25.48 4.24 -4.53
N LEU A 53 25.13 2.95 -4.63
CA LEU A 53 24.78 2.17 -3.45
C LEU A 53 25.94 2.07 -2.44
N SER A 54 27.17 1.84 -2.92
CA SER A 54 28.34 1.80 -2.04
C SER A 54 28.55 3.12 -1.30
N ALA A 55 28.30 4.25 -1.96
CA ALA A 55 28.35 5.57 -1.31
C ALA A 55 27.21 5.78 -0.31
N GLN A 56 25.99 5.34 -0.65
CA GLN A 56 24.83 5.45 0.26
C GLN A 56 24.97 4.60 1.53
N TYR A 57 25.77 3.54 1.49
CA TYR A 57 26.01 2.63 2.61
C TYR A 57 27.35 2.88 3.33
N GLN A 58 28.14 3.88 2.94
CA GLN A 58 29.51 4.08 3.45
C GLN A 58 29.62 4.20 4.99
N HIS A 59 28.56 4.66 5.65
CA HIS A 59 28.50 4.84 7.10
C HIS A 59 27.66 3.78 7.83
N ILE A 60 27.14 2.79 7.10
CA ILE A 60 26.30 1.73 7.68
C ILE A 60 27.20 0.50 7.93
N LYS A 61 27.31 0.12 9.20
CA LYS A 61 27.97 -1.11 9.60
C LYS A 61 27.17 -2.31 9.06
N ASP A 62 27.88 -3.36 8.67
CA ASP A 62 27.30 -4.61 8.14
C ASP A 62 26.43 -4.39 6.88
N ALA A 63 26.79 -3.38 6.06
CA ALA A 63 26.14 -3.10 4.78
C ALA A 63 26.03 -4.38 3.92
N PRO A 64 24.97 -4.53 3.10
CA PRO A 64 24.75 -5.73 2.27
C PRO A 64 25.67 -5.73 1.02
N THR A 65 26.99 -5.69 1.27
CA THR A 65 28.02 -5.55 0.22
C THR A 65 27.97 -6.68 -0.80
N THR A 66 27.71 -7.91 -0.37
CA THR A 66 27.56 -9.06 -1.27
C THR A 66 26.43 -8.85 -2.26
N GLN A 67 25.28 -8.36 -1.83
CA GLN A 67 24.13 -8.06 -2.69
C GLN A 67 24.43 -6.89 -3.62
N ILE A 68 25.04 -5.83 -3.09
CA ILE A 68 25.44 -4.64 -3.89
C ILE A 68 26.45 -5.02 -4.96
N ASP A 69 27.49 -5.79 -4.63
CA ASP A 69 28.51 -6.23 -5.58
C ASP A 69 27.94 -7.21 -6.63
N SER A 70 26.96 -8.04 -6.25
CA SER A 70 26.29 -8.93 -7.19
C SER A 70 25.58 -8.21 -8.33
N LEU A 71 25.14 -6.95 -8.11
CA LEU A 71 24.45 -6.13 -9.13
C LEU A 71 25.33 -5.80 -10.34
N LEU A 72 26.65 -5.92 -10.23
CA LEU A 72 27.58 -5.82 -11.37
C LEU A 72 27.36 -6.94 -12.41
N SER A 73 26.90 -8.09 -11.97
CA SER A 73 26.68 -9.23 -12.86
C SER A 73 25.49 -9.01 -13.79
N PRO A 74 25.61 -9.32 -15.10
CA PRO A 74 24.49 -9.30 -16.04
C PRO A 74 23.42 -10.36 -15.71
N LYS A 75 23.70 -11.26 -14.77
CA LYS A 75 22.78 -12.29 -14.27
C LYS A 75 22.10 -11.88 -12.95
N SER A 76 22.31 -10.64 -12.49
CA SER A 76 21.70 -10.14 -11.25
C SER A 76 20.51 -9.23 -11.56
N PHE A 77 19.39 -9.46 -10.84
CA PHE A 77 18.12 -8.78 -11.02
C PHE A 77 17.56 -8.36 -9.67
N THR A 78 16.62 -7.40 -9.65
CA THR A 78 15.99 -6.92 -8.42
C THR A 78 14.53 -7.34 -8.33
N ILE A 79 14.08 -7.49 -7.08
CA ILE A 79 12.67 -7.60 -6.67
C ILE A 79 12.41 -6.39 -5.79
N THR A 80 11.54 -5.48 -6.22
CA THR A 80 11.47 -4.13 -5.66
C THR A 80 10.12 -3.82 -5.03
N THR A 81 10.14 -3.07 -3.93
CA THR A 81 8.98 -2.36 -3.40
C THR A 81 9.33 -0.91 -3.15
N GLY A 82 8.40 0.01 -3.43
CA GLY A 82 8.54 1.43 -3.11
C GLY A 82 7.71 1.82 -1.89
N HIS A 83 8.22 2.74 -1.06
CA HIS A 83 7.46 3.34 0.02
C HIS A 83 8.00 4.73 0.39
N GLN A 84 7.12 5.56 0.98
CA GLN A 84 7.47 6.82 1.60
C GLN A 84 8.32 6.61 2.87
N LEU A 85 8.98 7.68 3.35
CA LEU A 85 9.84 7.68 4.53
C LEU A 85 9.04 7.91 5.81
N ASN A 86 8.01 7.10 6.03
CA ASN A 86 7.16 7.24 7.20
C ASN A 86 7.95 7.14 8.50
N LEU A 87 7.68 8.05 9.42
CA LEU A 87 8.31 8.08 10.74
C LEU A 87 8.14 6.72 11.42
N PHE A 88 9.26 6.15 11.88
CA PHE A 88 9.35 4.85 12.53
C PHE A 88 8.63 3.73 11.75
N THR A 89 8.85 3.67 10.44
CA THR A 89 8.22 2.79 9.43
C THR A 89 6.73 3.05 9.16
N GLY A 90 6.05 3.89 9.93
CA GLY A 90 4.61 4.06 9.80
C GLY A 90 3.82 2.78 10.07
N PRO A 91 2.78 2.49 9.29
CA PRO A 91 1.94 1.32 9.48
C PRO A 91 2.62 -0.01 9.12
N LEU A 92 2.15 -1.11 9.72
CA LEU A 92 2.69 -2.48 9.55
C LEU A 92 2.83 -2.93 8.09
N TYR A 93 1.97 -2.48 7.19
CA TYR A 93 2.03 -2.91 5.79
C TYR A 93 3.34 -2.51 5.09
N PHE A 94 4.09 -1.54 5.62
CA PHE A 94 5.45 -1.24 5.18
C PHE A 94 6.36 -2.47 5.34
N LEU A 95 6.31 -3.10 6.52
CA LEU A 95 7.10 -4.30 6.79
C LEU A 95 6.70 -5.45 5.86
N TYR A 96 5.41 -5.63 5.62
CA TYR A 96 4.91 -6.70 4.77
C TYR A 96 5.37 -6.56 3.31
N LYS A 97 5.42 -5.34 2.79
CA LYS A 97 6.02 -5.06 1.47
C LYS A 97 7.48 -5.52 1.41
N ILE A 98 8.27 -5.17 2.43
CA ILE A 98 9.70 -5.52 2.49
C ILE A 98 9.89 -7.03 2.66
N ILE A 99 9.09 -7.66 3.50
CA ILE A 99 9.14 -9.10 3.72
C ILE A 99 8.80 -9.85 2.41
N ASP A 100 7.81 -9.38 1.67
CA ASP A 100 7.48 -9.97 0.38
C ASP A 100 8.67 -9.97 -0.59
N VAL A 101 9.36 -8.83 -0.77
CA VAL A 101 10.50 -8.77 -1.70
C VAL A 101 11.66 -9.63 -1.23
N ILE A 102 11.93 -9.71 0.08
CA ILE A 102 12.95 -10.60 0.66
C ILE A 102 12.59 -12.07 0.39
N LYS A 103 11.36 -12.46 0.67
CA LYS A 103 10.93 -13.86 0.50
C LYS A 103 10.89 -14.28 -0.96
N ILE A 104 10.42 -13.44 -1.87
CA ILE A 104 10.43 -13.72 -3.31
C ILE A 104 11.87 -13.88 -3.81
N ALA A 105 12.77 -12.96 -3.44
CA ALA A 105 14.16 -13.04 -3.83
C ALA A 105 14.82 -14.34 -3.32
N ASN A 106 14.57 -14.71 -2.06
CA ASN A 106 15.09 -15.94 -1.47
C ASN A 106 14.51 -17.20 -2.15
N GLN A 107 13.21 -17.24 -2.43
CA GLN A 107 12.56 -18.34 -3.14
C GLN A 107 13.14 -18.52 -4.55
N TRP A 108 13.37 -17.41 -5.28
CA TRP A 108 13.94 -17.48 -6.61
C TRP A 108 15.43 -17.85 -6.62
N ASN A 109 16.20 -17.35 -5.65
CA ASN A 109 17.60 -17.78 -5.46
C ASN A 109 17.72 -19.28 -5.15
N ALA A 110 16.75 -19.85 -4.45
CA ALA A 110 16.71 -21.28 -4.16
C ALA A 110 16.46 -22.16 -5.41
N LEU A 111 15.97 -21.59 -6.53
CA LEU A 111 15.79 -22.29 -7.79
C LEU A 111 17.13 -22.62 -8.48
N GLN A 112 18.22 -21.96 -8.11
CA GLN A 112 19.56 -22.13 -8.67
C GLN A 112 19.61 -22.09 -10.21
N ASP A 113 18.82 -21.19 -10.82
CA ASP A 113 18.70 -21.03 -12.28
C ASP A 113 19.88 -20.30 -12.93
N GLY A 114 20.94 -20.06 -12.15
CA GLY A 114 22.15 -19.36 -12.57
C GLY A 114 22.04 -17.84 -12.58
N ASN A 115 20.94 -17.27 -12.06
CA ASN A 115 20.75 -15.86 -11.82
C ASN A 115 20.78 -15.56 -10.31
N THR A 116 20.93 -14.28 -9.97
CA THR A 116 20.86 -13.77 -8.58
C THR A 116 19.73 -12.77 -8.48
N TYR A 117 18.93 -12.87 -7.42
CA TYR A 117 17.79 -12.00 -7.16
C TYR A 117 18.02 -11.23 -5.88
N VAL A 118 18.04 -9.91 -5.97
CA VAL A 118 18.34 -8.99 -4.86
C VAL A 118 17.05 -8.30 -4.42
N PRO A 119 16.65 -8.41 -3.14
CA PRO A 119 15.50 -7.68 -2.63
C PRO A 119 15.85 -6.21 -2.46
N VAL A 120 14.97 -5.33 -2.95
CA VAL A 120 15.20 -3.87 -2.94
C VAL A 120 14.02 -3.12 -2.34
N TYR A 121 14.35 -2.17 -1.45
CA TYR A 121 13.44 -1.11 -1.03
C TYR A 121 13.84 0.20 -1.74
N TRP A 122 12.93 0.72 -2.55
CA TRP A 122 13.02 2.04 -3.17
C TRP A 122 12.44 3.08 -2.22
N MET A 123 13.27 3.97 -1.70
CA MET A 123 12.85 5.10 -0.88
C MET A 123 12.21 6.19 -1.74
N ALA A 124 11.00 6.60 -1.40
CA ALA A 124 10.34 7.74 -2.03
C ALA A 124 10.82 9.07 -1.41
N SER A 125 12.14 9.27 -1.37
CA SER A 125 12.82 10.41 -0.72
C SER A 125 12.51 11.75 -1.36
N GLU A 126 12.13 11.75 -2.63
CA GLU A 126 11.75 12.94 -3.39
C GLU A 126 10.30 13.41 -3.13
N ASP A 127 9.49 12.63 -2.40
CA ASP A 127 8.13 13.05 -2.05
C ASP A 127 8.15 14.29 -1.15
N HIS A 128 7.06 15.04 -1.12
CA HIS A 128 6.93 16.28 -0.36
C HIS A 128 5.71 16.29 0.58
N ASP A 129 4.95 15.19 0.61
CA ASP A 129 3.79 15.07 1.50
C ASP A 129 4.25 14.71 2.91
N PHE A 130 4.63 15.75 3.66
CA PHE A 130 5.10 15.58 5.03
C PHE A 130 4.01 15.10 5.98
N GLU A 131 2.75 15.51 5.77
CA GLU A 131 1.64 15.13 6.63
C GLU A 131 1.34 13.62 6.57
N GLU A 132 1.64 12.97 5.46
CA GLU A 132 1.48 11.52 5.34
C GLU A 132 2.54 10.73 6.12
N ILE A 133 3.72 11.32 6.37
CA ILE A 133 4.87 10.59 6.91
C ILE A 133 5.25 11.00 8.34
N ASN A 134 4.75 12.11 8.84
CA ASN A 134 5.20 12.76 10.07
C ASN A 134 4.74 12.09 11.36
N HIS A 135 4.10 10.94 11.30
CA HIS A 135 3.52 10.30 12.49
C HIS A 135 3.55 8.77 12.44
N PHE A 136 3.39 8.17 13.61
CA PHE A 136 3.12 6.73 13.77
C PHE A 136 2.20 6.51 14.98
N SER A 137 1.52 5.35 14.99
CA SER A 137 0.53 5.04 16.05
C SER A 137 0.91 3.78 16.80
N VAL A 138 0.97 3.88 18.13
CA VAL A 138 1.25 2.78 19.05
C VAL A 138 0.20 2.78 20.17
N ASN A 139 -0.42 1.63 20.46
CA ASN A 139 -1.46 1.47 21.49
C ASN A 139 -2.60 2.50 21.35
N GLY A 140 -3.02 2.81 20.15
CA GLY A 140 -4.10 3.76 19.86
C GLY A 140 -3.73 5.24 20.04
N GLN A 141 -2.47 5.55 20.34
CA GLN A 141 -1.96 6.91 20.43
C GLN A 141 -1.12 7.25 19.22
N SER A 142 -1.30 8.45 18.67
CA SER A 142 -0.54 8.94 17.54
C SER A 142 0.58 9.86 18.01
N ILE A 143 1.80 9.54 17.65
CA ILE A 143 3.01 10.31 17.94
C ILE A 143 3.34 11.10 16.67
N HIS A 144 3.45 12.41 16.80
CA HIS A 144 3.65 13.33 15.68
C HIS A 144 4.97 14.08 15.74
N TRP A 145 5.60 14.22 14.58
CA TRP A 145 6.69 15.14 14.37
C TRP A 145 6.13 16.41 13.71
N SER A 146 6.05 17.49 14.47
CA SER A 146 5.47 18.77 14.03
C SER A 146 6.57 19.74 13.63
N ARG A 147 6.55 20.19 12.38
CA ARG A 147 7.43 21.25 11.87
C ARG A 147 6.83 21.86 10.60
N GLU A 148 7.20 23.11 10.33
CA GLU A 148 6.99 23.66 8.99
C GLU A 148 7.97 23.04 8.01
N GLN A 149 7.45 22.61 6.85
CA GLN A 149 8.24 21.86 5.90
C GLN A 149 7.88 22.21 4.45
N GLN A 150 8.95 22.31 3.63
CA GLN A 150 8.86 22.42 2.18
C GLN A 150 9.94 21.56 1.53
N GLY A 151 9.64 20.97 0.36
CA GLY A 151 10.60 20.22 -0.43
C GLY A 151 10.64 18.70 -0.18
N PRO A 152 11.62 18.01 -0.75
CA PRO A 152 11.75 16.57 -0.68
C PRO A 152 11.95 16.07 0.75
N VAL A 153 11.13 15.14 1.19
CA VAL A 153 11.16 14.66 2.58
C VAL A 153 12.48 13.97 2.95
N GLY A 154 13.14 13.32 1.99
CA GLY A 154 14.44 12.67 2.23
C GLY A 154 15.55 13.65 2.62
N ARG A 155 15.48 14.89 2.14
CA ARG A 155 16.46 15.96 2.45
C ARG A 155 16.19 16.69 3.77
N LEU A 156 15.06 16.39 4.45
CA LEU A 156 14.71 17.00 5.71
C LEU A 156 15.76 16.75 6.78
N SER A 157 16.13 17.80 7.54
CA SER A 157 16.90 17.59 8.76
C SER A 157 16.03 16.83 9.78
N THR A 158 16.69 16.04 10.63
CA THR A 158 16.03 15.28 11.70
C THR A 158 15.80 16.11 12.97
N GLU A 159 16.00 17.41 12.89
CA GLU A 159 15.74 18.35 13.99
C GLU A 159 14.32 18.22 14.54
N GLY A 160 14.21 18.19 15.87
CA GLY A 160 12.93 18.01 16.58
C GLY A 160 12.54 16.55 16.82
N LEU A 161 13.24 15.56 16.23
CA LEU A 161 12.96 14.14 16.49
C LEU A 161 13.43 13.67 17.88
N ASP A 162 14.36 14.36 18.51
CA ASP A 162 14.68 14.23 19.92
C ASP A 162 13.47 14.56 20.83
N GLN A 163 12.72 15.60 20.51
CA GLN A 163 11.48 15.96 21.22
C GLN A 163 10.38 14.90 21.01
N VAL A 164 10.26 14.37 19.80
CA VAL A 164 9.33 13.25 19.51
C VAL A 164 9.69 12.04 20.35
N LEU A 165 10.97 11.71 20.51
CA LEU A 165 11.42 10.64 21.39
C LEU A 165 11.02 10.87 22.85
N GLU A 166 11.18 12.09 23.37
CA GLU A 166 10.80 12.41 24.76
C GLU A 166 9.28 12.28 24.98
N VAL A 167 8.46 12.70 24.01
CA VAL A 167 7.01 12.49 24.05
C VAL A 167 6.71 10.99 24.04
N TRP A 168 7.36 10.22 23.18
CA TRP A 168 7.11 8.78 23.08
C TRP A 168 7.55 8.00 24.33
N LYS A 169 8.64 8.37 24.97
CA LYS A 169 9.09 7.78 26.25
C LYS A 169 7.99 7.80 27.32
N GLN A 170 7.22 8.89 27.41
CA GLN A 170 6.11 9.01 28.37
C GLN A 170 4.99 8.00 28.13
N HIS A 171 4.86 7.49 26.88
CA HIS A 171 3.82 6.55 26.49
C HIS A 171 4.28 5.08 26.56
N LEU A 172 5.60 4.83 26.63
CA LEU A 172 6.13 3.48 26.67
C LEU A 172 5.91 2.79 28.02
N GLY A 173 6.04 3.51 29.14
CA GLY A 173 5.93 2.96 30.48
C GLY A 173 6.95 1.83 30.74
N ASP A 174 6.65 0.97 31.71
CA ASP A 174 7.51 -0.16 32.13
C ASP A 174 7.32 -1.43 31.25
N ARG A 175 7.21 -1.26 29.92
CA ARG A 175 7.06 -2.40 29.02
C ARG A 175 8.40 -3.09 28.75
N PRO A 176 8.41 -4.45 28.55
CA PRO A 176 9.62 -5.24 28.51
C PRO A 176 10.73 -4.73 27.58
N HIS A 177 10.37 -4.27 26.37
CA HIS A 177 11.33 -3.81 25.35
C HIS A 177 11.25 -2.28 25.10
N GLY A 178 10.76 -1.52 26.09
CA GLY A 178 10.59 -0.08 25.95
C GLY A 178 11.90 0.68 25.80
N GLU A 179 12.93 0.35 26.59
CA GLU A 179 14.26 0.96 26.54
C GLU A 179 14.98 0.66 25.21
N GLU A 180 14.89 -0.59 24.75
CA GLU A 180 15.47 -1.03 23.48
C GLU A 180 14.89 -0.26 22.28
N LEU A 181 13.58 -0.04 22.28
CA LEU A 181 12.91 0.75 21.24
C LEU A 181 13.26 2.23 21.30
N GLN A 182 13.44 2.81 22.51
CA GLN A 182 13.92 4.19 22.66
C GLN A 182 15.33 4.34 22.09
N GLU A 183 16.22 3.41 22.44
CA GLU A 183 17.58 3.41 21.92
C GLU A 183 17.60 3.23 20.40
N PHE A 184 16.74 2.35 19.88
CA PHE A 184 16.60 2.13 18.46
C PHE A 184 16.11 3.39 17.72
N PHE A 185 15.11 4.10 18.26
CA PHE A 185 14.66 5.38 17.71
C PHE A 185 15.78 6.43 17.74
N ALA A 186 16.46 6.58 18.87
CA ALA A 186 17.55 7.54 19.01
C ALA A 186 18.68 7.28 18.01
N LYS A 187 19.14 6.04 17.87
CA LYS A 187 20.17 5.64 16.90
C LYS A 187 19.72 5.85 15.46
N SER A 188 18.43 5.69 15.17
CA SER A 188 17.89 5.85 13.82
C SER A 188 17.74 7.33 13.44
N TYR A 189 17.21 8.16 14.32
CA TYR A 189 16.82 9.53 13.96
C TYR A 189 17.68 10.61 14.60
N VAL A 190 18.01 10.50 15.89
CA VAL A 190 18.76 11.56 16.58
C VAL A 190 20.24 11.53 16.18
N ALA A 191 20.76 10.37 15.81
CA ALA A 191 22.14 10.20 15.37
C ALA A 191 22.40 10.56 13.90
N HIS A 192 21.37 10.90 13.12
CA HIS A 192 21.48 11.23 11.70
C HIS A 192 21.07 12.68 11.43
N SER A 193 21.58 13.27 10.35
CA SER A 193 21.33 14.68 10.01
C SER A 193 20.18 14.89 9.02
N ASN A 194 19.74 13.84 8.31
CA ASN A 194 18.64 13.89 7.36
C ASN A 194 17.76 12.65 7.40
N LEU A 195 16.52 12.78 6.93
CA LEU A 195 15.52 11.71 7.03
C LEU A 195 15.82 10.51 6.12
N ALA A 196 16.49 10.71 4.98
CA ALA A 196 16.83 9.60 4.08
C ALA A 196 17.87 8.66 4.74
N ASP A 197 18.93 9.22 5.34
CA ASP A 197 19.95 8.42 6.03
C ASP A 197 19.39 7.78 7.29
N ALA A 198 18.56 8.51 8.05
CA ALA A 198 17.85 8.00 9.22
C ALA A 198 16.96 6.80 8.85
N THR A 199 16.16 6.93 7.78
CA THR A 199 15.28 5.85 7.31
C THR A 199 16.07 4.66 6.78
N ARG A 200 17.14 4.90 6.02
CA ARG A 200 18.04 3.84 5.55
C ARG A 200 18.63 3.06 6.71
N PHE A 201 19.14 3.75 7.74
CA PHE A 201 19.66 3.11 8.93
C PHE A 201 18.59 2.27 9.63
N LEU A 202 17.43 2.85 9.93
CA LEU A 202 16.30 2.16 10.57
C LEU A 202 15.93 0.87 9.83
N VAL A 203 15.70 0.96 8.53
CA VAL A 203 15.26 -0.19 7.72
C VAL A 203 16.38 -1.22 7.56
N HIS A 204 17.63 -0.77 7.49
CA HIS A 204 18.77 -1.67 7.45
C HIS A 204 18.92 -2.46 8.77
N GLN A 205 18.75 -1.82 9.93
CA GLN A 205 18.78 -2.54 11.21
C GLN A 205 17.69 -3.61 11.31
N LEU A 206 16.50 -3.37 10.75
CA LEU A 206 15.40 -4.34 10.75
C LEU A 206 15.64 -5.49 9.74
N PHE A 207 16.14 -5.18 8.55
CA PHE A 207 16.09 -6.11 7.41
C PHE A 207 17.42 -6.36 6.71
N GLY A 208 18.50 -5.66 7.03
CA GLY A 208 19.81 -5.79 6.38
C GLY A 208 20.36 -7.21 6.46
N ARG A 209 20.18 -7.89 7.59
CA ARG A 209 20.59 -9.30 7.78
C ARG A 209 19.91 -10.30 6.82
N TYR A 210 18.80 -9.89 6.20
CA TYR A 210 18.08 -10.69 5.20
C TYR A 210 18.47 -10.32 3.75
N GLY A 211 19.51 -9.50 3.58
CA GLY A 211 20.05 -9.12 2.29
C GLY A 211 19.29 -7.99 1.57
N LEU A 212 18.42 -7.26 2.27
CA LEU A 212 17.71 -6.11 1.70
C LEU A 212 18.69 -5.00 1.32
N VAL A 213 18.59 -4.51 0.08
CA VAL A 213 19.27 -3.31 -0.40
C VAL A 213 18.28 -2.15 -0.44
N ILE A 214 18.68 -1.01 0.09
CA ILE A 214 17.85 0.20 0.16
C ILE A 214 18.43 1.22 -0.83
N VAL A 215 17.60 1.70 -1.75
CA VAL A 215 18.00 2.63 -2.81
C VAL A 215 17.31 3.98 -2.59
N ASP A 216 18.10 5.02 -2.52
CA ASP A 216 17.63 6.39 -2.63
C ASP A 216 17.81 6.89 -4.07
N GLY A 217 16.69 7.14 -4.74
CA GLY A 217 16.67 7.65 -6.11
C GLY A 217 17.01 9.14 -6.22
N ASP A 218 16.98 9.90 -5.13
CA ASP A 218 17.36 11.31 -5.11
C ASP A 218 18.91 11.45 -5.09
N ASN A 219 19.52 10.94 -6.14
CA ASN A 219 20.98 10.94 -6.32
C ASN A 219 21.35 11.53 -7.67
N PRO A 220 22.29 12.52 -7.73
CA PRO A 220 22.65 13.21 -8.96
C PRO A 220 23.14 12.25 -10.06
N ARG A 221 23.88 11.19 -9.73
CA ARG A 221 24.41 10.25 -10.71
C ARG A 221 23.31 9.36 -11.32
N LEU A 222 22.32 8.92 -10.50
CA LEU A 222 21.15 8.20 -11.02
C LEU A 222 20.28 9.12 -11.88
N LYS A 223 20.16 10.40 -11.51
CA LYS A 223 19.43 11.40 -12.28
C LYS A 223 20.07 11.70 -13.64
N GLN A 224 21.39 11.57 -13.77
CA GLN A 224 22.06 11.70 -15.07
C GLN A 224 21.58 10.63 -16.07
N GLU A 225 21.37 9.39 -15.61
CA GLU A 225 20.80 8.33 -16.46
C GLU A 225 19.36 8.67 -16.90
N PHE A 226 18.64 9.47 -16.12
CA PHE A 226 17.26 9.85 -16.40
C PHE A 226 17.10 11.01 -17.39
N ILE A 227 18.16 11.77 -17.69
CA ILE A 227 18.12 12.95 -18.59
C ILE A 227 17.41 12.67 -19.92
N PRO A 228 17.72 11.61 -20.68
CA PRO A 228 17.06 11.35 -21.96
C PRO A 228 15.54 11.17 -21.84
N TYR A 229 15.09 10.57 -20.74
CA TYR A 229 13.68 10.31 -20.45
C TYR A 229 12.94 11.60 -20.04
N LEU A 230 13.59 12.45 -19.23
CA LEU A 230 13.09 13.77 -18.87
C LEU A 230 12.87 14.64 -20.12
N GLN A 231 13.82 14.62 -21.05
CA GLN A 231 13.75 15.37 -22.31
C GLN A 231 12.60 14.88 -23.19
N ARG A 232 12.47 13.54 -23.35
CA ARG A 232 11.36 12.94 -24.12
C ARG A 232 10.00 13.29 -23.52
N GLU A 233 9.86 13.29 -22.20
CA GLU A 233 8.61 13.71 -21.54
C GLU A 233 8.26 15.17 -21.87
N CYS A 234 9.26 16.09 -21.80
CA CYS A 234 9.04 17.49 -22.13
C CYS A 234 8.69 17.71 -23.62
N ASP A 235 9.27 16.90 -24.52
CA ASP A 235 9.08 17.02 -25.96
C ASP A 235 7.78 16.35 -26.44
N GLU A 236 7.49 15.15 -25.95
CA GLU A 236 6.52 14.23 -26.52
C GLU A 236 5.28 14.03 -25.61
N GLN A 237 5.33 14.40 -24.34
CA GLN A 237 4.25 14.19 -23.32
C GLN A 237 3.83 12.71 -23.23
N LEU A 238 4.82 11.82 -23.14
CA LEU A 238 4.62 10.38 -23.25
C LEU A 238 3.80 9.82 -22.08
N ILE A 239 3.94 10.39 -20.88
CA ILE A 239 3.20 9.95 -19.68
C ILE A 239 1.71 10.21 -19.87
N GLN A 240 1.33 11.42 -20.29
CA GLN A 240 -0.07 11.77 -20.50
C GLN A 240 -0.68 10.91 -21.60
N LYS A 241 -0.09 10.94 -22.79
CA LYS A 241 -0.60 10.23 -23.97
C LYS A 241 -0.69 8.72 -23.73
N GLY A 242 0.36 8.12 -23.14
CA GLY A 242 0.40 6.69 -22.86
C GLY A 242 -0.61 6.26 -21.79
N SER A 243 -0.75 7.05 -20.72
CA SER A 243 -1.72 6.76 -19.65
C SER A 243 -3.16 6.89 -20.15
N GLU A 244 -3.51 7.97 -20.87
CA GLU A 244 -4.84 8.16 -21.47
C GLU A 244 -5.19 7.03 -22.46
N MET A 245 -4.23 6.65 -23.32
CA MET A 245 -4.40 5.54 -24.24
C MET A 245 -4.65 4.22 -23.50
N THR A 246 -3.90 3.95 -22.43
CA THR A 246 -4.08 2.74 -21.62
C THR A 246 -5.43 2.74 -20.91
N VAL A 247 -5.84 3.86 -20.29
CA VAL A 247 -7.15 3.98 -19.62
C VAL A 247 -8.29 3.76 -20.62
N LYS A 248 -8.19 4.30 -21.85
CA LYS A 248 -9.17 4.06 -22.90
C LYS A 248 -9.27 2.56 -23.25
N LYS A 249 -8.13 1.90 -23.49
CA LYS A 249 -8.10 0.45 -23.77
C LYS A 249 -8.65 -0.39 -22.61
N LEU A 250 -8.38 -0.01 -21.35
CA LEU A 250 -8.93 -0.66 -20.16
C LEU A 250 -10.45 -0.51 -20.10
N ASN A 251 -10.99 0.68 -20.39
CA ASN A 251 -12.44 0.90 -20.45
C ASN A 251 -13.10 0.00 -21.50
N ASP A 252 -12.49 -0.11 -22.67
CA ASP A 252 -12.99 -0.95 -23.75
C ASP A 252 -12.94 -2.45 -23.37
N ALA A 253 -11.84 -2.91 -22.78
CA ALA A 253 -11.67 -4.30 -22.36
C ALA A 253 -12.62 -4.69 -21.22
N LEU A 254 -12.84 -3.79 -20.26
CA LEU A 254 -13.70 -4.03 -19.10
C LEU A 254 -15.18 -3.68 -19.34
N GLN A 255 -15.50 -3.10 -20.49
CA GLN A 255 -16.85 -2.61 -20.84
C GLN A 255 -17.46 -1.73 -19.73
N THR A 256 -16.60 -0.96 -19.04
CA THR A 256 -16.99 -0.06 -17.96
C THR A 256 -16.05 1.12 -17.90
N LYS A 257 -16.54 2.28 -17.44
CA LYS A 257 -15.71 3.46 -17.23
C LYS A 257 -14.98 3.32 -15.89
N ILE A 258 -13.68 3.07 -15.94
CA ILE A 258 -12.84 3.07 -14.74
C ILE A 258 -12.48 4.51 -14.35
N LYS A 259 -12.40 4.74 -13.04
CA LYS A 259 -11.81 5.98 -12.52
C LYS A 259 -10.28 5.81 -12.49
N ALA A 260 -9.56 6.68 -13.21
CA ALA A 260 -8.11 6.72 -13.13
C ALA A 260 -7.67 6.94 -11.67
N GLN A 261 -6.73 6.14 -11.19
CA GLN A 261 -6.21 6.27 -9.82
C GLN A 261 -5.38 7.54 -9.66
N VAL A 262 -4.60 7.88 -10.70
CA VAL A 262 -3.83 9.11 -10.80
C VAL A 262 -4.10 9.74 -12.17
N ASN A 263 -4.38 11.03 -12.20
CA ASN A 263 -4.60 11.75 -13.44
C ASN A 263 -3.26 12.27 -14.00
N PRO A 264 -2.89 11.91 -15.24
CA PRO A 264 -1.71 12.48 -15.89
C PRO A 264 -1.89 13.98 -16.14
N ARG A 265 -0.76 14.68 -16.25
CA ARG A 265 -0.68 16.10 -16.58
C ARG A 265 0.10 16.28 -17.87
N ASP A 266 0.06 17.49 -18.43
CA ASP A 266 0.84 17.85 -19.62
C ASP A 266 2.34 17.63 -19.41
N ILE A 267 2.83 17.95 -18.21
CA ILE A 267 4.20 17.68 -17.75
C ILE A 267 4.14 16.95 -16.41
N ASN A 268 4.76 15.81 -16.33
CA ASN A 268 4.70 14.92 -15.16
C ASN A 268 5.97 15.04 -14.29
N LEU A 269 6.45 16.26 -14.14
CA LEU A 269 7.68 16.62 -13.41
C LEU A 269 7.43 17.69 -12.36
N PHE A 270 8.28 17.65 -11.34
CA PHE A 270 8.46 18.68 -10.35
C PHE A 270 9.86 19.28 -10.46
N TYR A 271 10.00 20.55 -10.07
CA TYR A 271 11.26 21.23 -9.90
C TYR A 271 11.58 21.34 -8.40
N MET A 272 12.76 20.91 -8.00
CA MET A 272 13.25 20.95 -6.63
C MET A 272 14.20 22.13 -6.48
N GLY A 273 13.68 23.28 -6.09
CA GLY A 273 14.40 24.53 -5.86
C GLY A 273 14.40 24.94 -4.39
N GLU A 274 14.81 26.20 -4.13
CA GLU A 274 14.81 26.78 -2.77
C GLU A 274 13.41 26.86 -2.14
N SER A 275 12.37 27.06 -2.99
CA SER A 275 10.97 27.07 -2.57
C SER A 275 10.36 25.69 -2.33
N GLY A 276 11.16 24.63 -2.39
CA GLY A 276 10.71 23.27 -2.20
C GLY A 276 10.56 22.47 -3.49
N ARG A 277 9.60 21.53 -3.55
CA ARG A 277 9.30 20.67 -4.69
C ARG A 277 8.00 21.11 -5.34
N GLN A 278 8.09 21.90 -6.41
CA GLN A 278 6.97 22.54 -7.09
C GLN A 278 6.75 21.94 -8.48
N ARG A 279 5.48 21.88 -8.92
CA ARG A 279 5.12 21.33 -10.24
C ARG A 279 5.63 22.21 -11.36
N ILE A 280 6.02 21.56 -12.46
CA ILE A 280 6.26 22.22 -13.73
C ILE A 280 4.97 22.17 -14.54
N GLU A 281 4.50 23.30 -15.03
CA GLU A 281 3.32 23.41 -15.89
C GLU A 281 3.67 24.09 -17.19
N LYS A 282 2.98 23.69 -18.29
CA LYS A 282 3.12 24.33 -19.57
C LYS A 282 2.38 25.66 -19.58
N THR A 283 3.01 26.70 -20.10
CA THR A 283 2.45 28.04 -20.26
C THR A 283 2.31 28.40 -21.74
N ALA A 284 1.73 29.55 -22.05
CA ALA A 284 1.60 30.03 -23.44
C ALA A 284 2.96 30.24 -24.12
N THR A 285 4.03 30.55 -23.36
CA THR A 285 5.36 30.93 -23.88
C THR A 285 6.46 29.94 -23.52
N GLY A 286 6.15 28.86 -22.74
CA GLY A 286 7.15 27.90 -22.27
C GLY A 286 6.66 27.05 -21.13
N TYR A 287 7.41 27.05 -20.03
CA TYR A 287 7.15 26.28 -18.82
C TYR A 287 7.30 27.17 -17.59
N GLY A 288 6.41 27.04 -16.62
CA GLY A 288 6.47 27.72 -15.33
C GLY A 288 6.58 26.73 -14.18
N VAL A 289 7.27 27.11 -13.13
CA VAL A 289 7.27 26.39 -11.85
C VAL A 289 6.20 27.02 -10.96
N VAL A 290 5.20 26.24 -10.61
CA VAL A 290 4.00 26.70 -9.87
C VAL A 290 4.39 27.36 -8.55
N ASP A 291 3.71 28.44 -8.19
CA ASP A 291 3.92 29.22 -6.96
C ASP A 291 5.33 29.82 -6.83
N THR A 292 6.03 30.01 -7.95
CA THR A 292 7.35 30.66 -8.01
C THR A 292 7.46 31.64 -9.16
N ALA A 293 8.53 32.44 -9.19
CA ALA A 293 8.85 33.29 -10.33
C ALA A 293 9.67 32.58 -11.41
N ILE A 294 9.95 31.27 -11.25
CA ILE A 294 10.81 30.52 -12.16
C ILE A 294 10.02 30.13 -13.40
N SER A 295 10.56 30.52 -14.55
CA SER A 295 10.00 30.14 -15.85
C SER A 295 11.14 29.79 -16.82
N PHE A 296 10.83 28.93 -17.78
CA PHE A 296 11.78 28.46 -18.78
C PHE A 296 11.14 28.52 -20.18
N SER A 297 11.86 28.98 -21.17
CA SER A 297 11.61 28.57 -22.55
C SER A 297 11.90 27.07 -22.68
N LYS A 298 11.47 26.43 -23.76
CA LYS A 298 11.76 25.02 -24.03
C LYS A 298 13.27 24.73 -24.04
N GLN A 299 14.05 25.63 -24.65
CA GLN A 299 15.52 25.47 -24.73
C GLN A 299 16.19 25.59 -23.36
N GLU A 300 15.74 26.54 -22.56
CA GLU A 300 16.26 26.73 -21.19
C GLU A 300 15.91 25.55 -20.30
N LEU A 301 14.68 25.00 -20.36
CA LEU A 301 14.30 23.81 -19.60
C LEU A 301 15.17 22.60 -19.97
N ILE A 302 15.40 22.34 -21.26
CA ILE A 302 16.27 21.27 -21.72
C ILE A 302 17.72 21.46 -21.28
N LYS A 303 18.19 22.71 -21.27
CA LYS A 303 19.53 23.05 -20.77
C LYS A 303 19.63 22.81 -19.26
N GLU A 304 18.62 23.24 -18.49
CA GLU A 304 18.55 23.05 -17.04
C GLU A 304 18.53 21.55 -16.67
N ILE A 305 17.72 20.74 -17.38
CA ILE A 305 17.68 19.28 -17.21
C ILE A 305 19.07 18.65 -17.41
N LYS A 306 19.82 19.09 -18.42
CA LYS A 306 21.18 18.58 -18.69
C LYS A 306 22.19 18.99 -17.66
N SER A 307 22.11 20.22 -17.18
CA SER A 307 23.12 20.80 -16.27
C SER A 307 22.82 20.44 -14.79
N HIS A 308 21.55 20.29 -14.44
CA HIS A 308 21.07 20.11 -13.06
C HIS A 308 19.95 19.06 -12.98
N PRO A 309 20.18 17.81 -13.42
CA PRO A 309 19.16 16.77 -13.39
C PRO A 309 18.66 16.47 -11.96
N GLU A 310 19.47 16.74 -10.94
CA GLU A 310 19.14 16.62 -9.50
C GLU A 310 18.04 17.57 -9.04
N ARG A 311 17.71 18.59 -9.85
CA ARG A 311 16.59 19.51 -9.57
C ARG A 311 15.25 19.03 -10.13
N PHE A 312 15.22 17.92 -10.85
CA PHE A 312 14.00 17.37 -11.45
C PHE A 312 13.57 16.10 -10.76
N SER A 313 12.29 16.02 -10.42
CA SER A 313 11.69 14.88 -9.74
C SER A 313 10.44 14.42 -10.50
N PRO A 314 10.30 13.12 -10.78
CA PRO A 314 9.10 12.57 -11.42
C PRO A 314 7.88 12.61 -10.48
N ASN A 315 6.69 12.74 -11.04
CA ASN A 315 5.45 12.52 -10.30
C ASN A 315 5.17 11.00 -10.12
N ALA A 316 4.03 10.67 -9.49
CA ALA A 316 3.65 9.28 -9.21
C ALA A 316 3.56 8.38 -10.46
N LEU A 317 3.20 8.93 -11.63
CA LEU A 317 3.10 8.17 -12.89
C LEU A 317 4.45 8.02 -13.61
N PHE A 318 5.37 8.96 -13.41
CA PHE A 318 6.68 8.91 -14.06
C PHE A 318 7.75 8.23 -13.17
N ARG A 319 7.58 8.22 -11.85
CA ARG A 319 8.48 7.53 -10.92
C ARG A 319 8.71 6.05 -11.25
N PRO A 320 7.70 5.25 -11.66
CA PRO A 320 7.92 3.88 -12.10
C PRO A 320 8.91 3.75 -13.25
N ILE A 321 8.86 4.64 -14.22
CA ILE A 321 9.81 4.66 -15.36
C ILE A 321 11.23 4.92 -14.86
N TYR A 322 11.41 5.87 -13.93
CA TYR A 322 12.72 6.14 -13.34
C TYR A 322 13.25 4.93 -12.54
N GLN A 323 12.41 4.28 -11.74
CA GLN A 323 12.77 3.07 -11.01
C GLN A 323 13.25 1.95 -11.95
N GLU A 324 12.51 1.66 -13.01
CA GLU A 324 12.84 0.58 -13.95
C GLU A 324 14.02 0.92 -14.87
N LEU A 325 14.36 2.19 -15.00
CA LEU A 325 15.58 2.64 -15.69
C LEU A 325 16.84 2.35 -14.87
N VAL A 326 16.78 2.57 -13.55
CA VAL A 326 17.97 2.48 -12.68
C VAL A 326 18.12 1.13 -11.98
N LEU A 327 17.13 0.25 -12.08
CA LEU A 327 17.16 -1.10 -11.51
C LEU A 327 16.90 -2.17 -12.58
N PRO A 328 17.68 -3.28 -12.60
CA PRO A 328 17.37 -4.44 -13.44
C PRO A 328 16.21 -5.23 -12.82
N ASN A 329 15.04 -4.61 -12.75
CA ASN A 329 13.93 -5.09 -11.95
C ASN A 329 13.05 -6.10 -12.68
N LEU A 330 12.59 -7.15 -11.98
CA LEU A 330 11.68 -8.17 -12.51
C LEU A 330 10.31 -8.14 -11.87
N VAL A 331 10.22 -7.71 -10.60
CA VAL A 331 8.95 -7.70 -9.84
C VAL A 331 8.83 -6.40 -9.06
N THR A 332 7.66 -5.80 -9.11
CA THR A 332 7.27 -4.71 -8.22
C THR A 332 6.14 -5.17 -7.31
N VAL A 333 6.40 -5.13 -5.99
CA VAL A 333 5.41 -5.39 -4.95
C VAL A 333 4.78 -4.07 -4.51
N GLY A 334 3.46 -3.97 -4.61
CA GLY A 334 2.73 -2.75 -4.29
C GLY A 334 1.44 -2.98 -3.52
N GLY A 335 0.90 -1.93 -2.92
CA GLY A 335 -0.46 -1.92 -2.37
C GLY A 335 -1.52 -1.83 -3.47
N GLY A 336 -2.81 -2.02 -3.11
CA GLY A 336 -3.88 -2.02 -4.10
C GLY A 336 -4.00 -0.75 -4.93
N SER A 337 -3.82 0.42 -4.32
CA SER A 337 -3.82 1.71 -5.05
C SER A 337 -2.60 1.85 -5.97
N GLU A 338 -1.45 1.32 -5.54
CA GLU A 338 -0.24 1.29 -6.38
C GLU A 338 -0.45 0.43 -7.62
N LEU A 339 -0.96 -0.80 -7.47
CA LEU A 339 -1.27 -1.66 -8.60
C LEU A 339 -2.26 -1.00 -9.57
N ALA A 340 -3.26 -0.32 -9.04
CA ALA A 340 -4.27 0.35 -9.86
C ALA A 340 -3.68 1.45 -10.76
N TYR A 341 -2.74 2.26 -10.29
CA TYR A 341 -2.09 3.23 -11.18
C TYR A 341 -1.00 2.61 -12.07
N TRP A 342 -0.30 1.56 -11.62
CA TRP A 342 0.66 0.85 -12.48
C TRP A 342 -0.02 0.26 -13.72
N LEU A 343 -1.25 -0.24 -13.59
CA LEU A 343 -2.04 -0.71 -14.75
C LEU A 343 -2.30 0.37 -15.80
N GLN A 344 -2.27 1.65 -15.43
CA GLN A 344 -2.41 2.77 -16.36
C GLN A 344 -1.15 3.03 -17.21
N LEU A 345 -0.02 2.39 -16.87
CA LEU A 345 1.30 2.67 -17.44
C LEU A 345 1.72 1.75 -18.56
N SER A 346 0.92 0.76 -18.95
CA SER A 346 1.31 -0.24 -19.99
C SER A 346 1.82 0.41 -21.29
N ALA A 347 1.08 1.37 -21.84
CA ALA A 347 1.51 2.09 -23.04
C ALA A 347 2.64 3.10 -22.76
N VAL A 348 2.74 3.62 -21.53
CA VAL A 348 3.85 4.49 -21.11
C VAL A 348 5.16 3.71 -21.15
N PHE A 349 5.22 2.52 -20.55
CA PHE A 349 6.40 1.64 -20.60
C PHE A 349 6.83 1.35 -22.04
N SER A 350 5.86 1.02 -22.89
CA SER A 350 6.10 0.79 -24.32
C SER A 350 6.66 2.02 -25.04
N SER A 351 6.17 3.23 -24.71
CA SER A 351 6.63 4.48 -25.30
C SER A 351 8.07 4.85 -24.91
N PHE A 352 8.53 4.38 -23.75
CA PHE A 352 9.91 4.57 -23.30
C PHE A 352 10.82 3.37 -23.61
N ASP A 353 10.34 2.37 -24.33
CA ASP A 353 11.06 1.14 -24.67
C ASP A 353 11.57 0.38 -23.42
N LEU A 354 10.85 0.49 -22.29
CA LEU A 354 11.18 -0.18 -21.05
C LEU A 354 10.28 -1.42 -20.82
N PRO A 355 10.83 -2.53 -20.31
CA PRO A 355 10.02 -3.67 -19.91
C PRO A 355 9.25 -3.35 -18.62
N MET A 356 7.95 -3.59 -18.65
CA MET A 356 7.13 -3.48 -17.43
C MET A 356 7.41 -4.69 -16.51
N PRO A 357 7.67 -4.49 -15.21
CA PRO A 357 7.90 -5.58 -14.28
C PRO A 357 6.61 -6.39 -14.01
N MET A 358 6.77 -7.59 -13.46
CA MET A 358 5.63 -8.31 -12.90
C MET A 358 5.07 -7.54 -11.71
N LEU A 359 3.75 -7.39 -11.66
CA LEU A 359 3.07 -6.71 -10.56
C LEU A 359 2.51 -7.71 -9.56
N LYS A 360 2.82 -7.49 -8.29
CA LYS A 360 2.33 -8.29 -7.17
C LYS A 360 1.65 -7.41 -6.12
N LEU A 361 0.43 -7.80 -5.74
CA LEU A 361 -0.18 -7.23 -4.53
C LEU A 361 0.60 -7.71 -3.29
N ARG A 362 0.95 -6.77 -2.41
CA ARG A 362 1.59 -7.09 -1.14
C ARG A 362 0.74 -8.01 -0.28
N SER A 363 1.38 -8.79 0.55
CA SER A 363 0.72 -9.59 1.58
C SER A 363 -0.06 -8.71 2.56
N SER A 364 -1.16 -9.24 3.06
CA SER A 364 -2.02 -8.60 4.07
C SER A 364 -2.15 -9.52 5.27
N VAL A 365 -1.93 -8.97 6.48
CA VAL A 365 -1.82 -9.78 7.70
C VAL A 365 -2.57 -9.12 8.85
N LEU A 366 -3.30 -9.94 9.61
CA LEU A 366 -3.83 -9.63 10.95
C LEU A 366 -3.03 -10.40 11.99
N LEU A 367 -2.46 -9.68 12.95
CA LEU A 367 -1.78 -10.26 14.10
C LEU A 367 -2.73 -10.29 15.29
N ILE A 368 -2.84 -11.44 15.94
CA ILE A 368 -3.76 -11.69 17.04
C ILE A 368 -2.94 -12.12 18.24
N SER A 369 -2.93 -11.36 19.34
CA SER A 369 -2.25 -11.77 20.56
C SER A 369 -2.96 -12.94 21.24
N ASP A 370 -2.24 -13.72 22.04
CA ASP A 370 -2.83 -14.81 22.83
C ASP A 370 -4.05 -14.37 23.65
N LYS A 371 -4.00 -13.16 24.23
CA LYS A 371 -5.13 -12.61 24.98
C LYS A 371 -6.35 -12.33 24.10
N GLN A 372 -6.12 -11.87 22.88
CA GLN A 372 -7.20 -11.64 21.91
C GLN A 372 -7.74 -12.97 21.39
N GLN A 373 -6.89 -13.97 21.13
CA GLN A 373 -7.32 -15.31 20.76
C GLN A 373 -8.21 -15.93 21.83
N GLN A 374 -7.83 -15.86 23.10
CA GLN A 374 -8.68 -16.32 24.21
C GLN A 374 -10.04 -15.60 24.28
N LYS A 375 -10.10 -14.31 23.90
CA LYS A 375 -11.38 -13.59 23.81
C LYS A 375 -12.22 -14.07 22.62
N ILE A 376 -11.60 -14.33 21.47
CA ILE A 376 -12.26 -14.91 20.27
C ILE A 376 -12.90 -16.24 20.66
N ASP A 377 -12.14 -17.13 21.30
CA ASP A 377 -12.60 -18.46 21.73
C ASP A 377 -13.76 -18.36 22.74
N LYS A 378 -13.64 -17.49 23.75
CA LYS A 378 -14.71 -17.25 24.76
C LYS A 378 -15.97 -16.65 24.17
N LEU A 379 -15.84 -15.83 23.15
CA LEU A 379 -16.97 -15.25 22.42
C LEU A 379 -17.54 -16.21 21.38
N ASP A 380 -16.85 -17.34 21.14
CA ASP A 380 -17.21 -18.37 20.16
C ASP A 380 -17.57 -17.77 18.79
N ILE A 381 -16.63 -16.97 18.25
CA ILE A 381 -16.74 -16.30 16.95
C ILE A 381 -15.60 -16.75 16.03
N SER A 382 -15.88 -16.79 14.75
CA SER A 382 -14.82 -17.06 13.76
C SER A 382 -14.00 -15.80 13.47
N ILE A 383 -12.72 -15.98 13.10
CA ILE A 383 -11.89 -14.86 12.64
C ILE A 383 -12.53 -14.18 11.41
N ALA A 384 -13.16 -14.94 10.53
CA ALA A 384 -13.85 -14.41 9.35
C ALA A 384 -14.99 -13.44 9.73
N ASP A 385 -15.74 -13.75 10.79
CA ASP A 385 -16.83 -12.88 11.25
C ASP A 385 -16.31 -11.52 11.71
N LEU A 386 -15.10 -11.46 12.28
CA LEU A 386 -14.49 -10.20 12.72
C LEU A 386 -14.26 -9.19 11.57
N PHE A 387 -14.20 -9.67 10.33
CA PHE A 387 -14.09 -8.79 9.15
C PHE A 387 -15.43 -8.18 8.72
N LEU A 388 -16.55 -8.60 9.29
CA LEU A 388 -17.86 -7.99 9.03
C LEU A 388 -17.93 -6.55 9.57
N PRO A 389 -18.73 -5.67 8.96
CA PRO A 389 -19.08 -4.40 9.57
C PRO A 389 -19.64 -4.61 11.00
N THR A 390 -19.26 -3.77 11.95
CA THR A 390 -19.59 -3.95 13.38
C THR A 390 -21.07 -4.26 13.63
N ASN A 391 -21.97 -3.55 12.97
CA ASN A 391 -23.41 -3.82 13.12
C ASN A 391 -23.85 -5.19 12.60
N GLU A 392 -23.23 -5.66 11.52
CA GLU A 392 -23.52 -6.98 10.95
C GLU A 392 -22.97 -8.08 11.85
N LEU A 393 -21.74 -7.93 12.34
CA LEU A 393 -21.12 -8.84 13.30
C LEU A 393 -21.99 -8.97 14.57
N ILE A 394 -22.40 -7.85 15.17
CA ILE A 394 -23.27 -7.85 16.35
C ILE A 394 -24.60 -8.53 16.04
N ASN A 395 -25.24 -8.20 14.92
CA ASN A 395 -26.51 -8.80 14.55
C ASN A 395 -26.39 -10.31 14.35
N HIS A 396 -25.34 -10.74 13.64
CA HIS A 396 -25.06 -12.15 13.41
C HIS A 396 -24.92 -12.89 14.74
N ARG A 397 -24.06 -12.37 15.64
CA ARG A 397 -23.80 -13.03 16.92
C ARG A 397 -25.03 -13.03 17.84
N VAL A 398 -25.75 -11.91 17.95
CA VAL A 398 -26.98 -11.82 18.76
C VAL A 398 -28.04 -12.83 18.28
N ARG A 399 -28.20 -13.05 16.98
CA ARG A 399 -29.10 -14.07 16.46
C ARG A 399 -28.67 -15.49 16.88
N GLN A 400 -27.37 -15.78 16.91
CA GLN A 400 -26.85 -17.09 17.30
C GLN A 400 -27.04 -17.40 18.79
N ILE A 401 -26.78 -16.43 19.66
CA ILE A 401 -26.79 -16.66 21.13
C ILE A 401 -28.11 -16.29 21.80
N SER A 402 -29.07 -15.76 21.05
CA SER A 402 -30.40 -15.43 21.58
C SER A 402 -31.15 -16.71 21.99
N ASN A 403 -31.76 -16.66 23.17
CA ASN A 403 -32.62 -17.75 23.67
C ASN A 403 -34.02 -17.75 23.05
N ILE A 404 -34.29 -16.86 22.11
CA ILE A 404 -35.55 -16.77 21.35
C ILE A 404 -35.20 -16.66 19.87
N ASP A 405 -36.09 -17.17 19.04
CA ASP A 405 -35.97 -16.98 17.61
C ASP A 405 -36.26 -15.50 17.26
N ILE A 406 -35.31 -14.89 16.55
CA ILE A 406 -35.45 -13.51 16.10
C ILE A 406 -35.93 -13.46 14.64
N ASP A 407 -35.86 -14.59 13.91
CA ASP A 407 -36.37 -14.68 12.55
C ASP A 407 -37.90 -14.75 12.56
N LEU A 408 -38.54 -13.76 11.97
CA LEU A 408 -40.01 -13.73 11.79
C LEU A 408 -40.43 -14.22 10.39
N GLY A 409 -39.62 -15.05 9.74
CA GLY A 409 -39.88 -15.62 8.41
C GLY A 409 -41.17 -16.44 8.37
N GLU A 410 -41.46 -17.26 9.40
CA GLU A 410 -42.69 -18.02 9.49
C GLU A 410 -43.93 -17.12 9.52
N PHE A 411 -43.86 -15.98 10.25
CA PHE A 411 -44.97 -15.03 10.27
C PHE A 411 -45.19 -14.39 8.89
N LYS A 412 -44.12 -14.14 8.14
CA LYS A 412 -44.19 -13.63 6.76
C LYS A 412 -44.81 -14.68 5.83
N ALA A 413 -44.43 -15.96 5.97
CA ALA A 413 -44.98 -17.06 5.18
C ALA A 413 -46.47 -17.26 5.43
N HIS A 414 -46.92 -17.17 6.70
CA HIS A 414 -48.36 -17.20 7.00
C HIS A 414 -49.10 -16.01 6.38
N LEU A 415 -48.49 -14.83 6.39
CA LEU A 415 -49.06 -13.65 5.76
C LEU A 415 -49.21 -13.86 4.24
N ASP A 416 -48.18 -14.46 3.59
CA ASP A 416 -48.22 -14.78 2.17
C ASP A 416 -49.37 -15.74 1.80
N GLN A 417 -49.63 -16.73 2.65
CA GLN A 417 -50.78 -17.64 2.46
C GLN A 417 -52.12 -16.91 2.55
N GLN A 418 -52.25 -16.00 3.56
CA GLN A 418 -53.47 -15.20 3.70
C GLN A 418 -53.71 -14.28 2.48
N PHE A 419 -52.67 -13.60 2.04
CA PHE A 419 -52.76 -12.73 0.86
C PHE A 419 -52.95 -13.51 -0.43
N GLY A 420 -52.44 -14.75 -0.54
CA GLY A 420 -52.73 -15.67 -1.64
C GLY A 420 -54.23 -15.92 -1.82
N ALA A 421 -54.94 -16.13 -0.73
CA ALA A 421 -56.40 -16.27 -0.75
C ALA A 421 -57.11 -14.96 -1.17
N LEU A 422 -56.63 -13.81 -0.67
CA LEU A 422 -57.17 -12.50 -1.06
C LEU A 422 -56.91 -12.18 -2.53
N TYR A 423 -55.79 -12.58 -3.11
CA TYR A 423 -55.51 -12.45 -4.53
C TYR A 423 -56.43 -13.31 -5.38
N ALA A 424 -56.74 -14.52 -4.92
CA ALA A 424 -57.73 -15.38 -5.63
C ALA A 424 -59.12 -14.74 -5.65
N LEU A 425 -59.52 -14.08 -4.56
CA LEU A 425 -60.77 -13.34 -4.49
C LEU A 425 -60.70 -12.07 -5.36
N ALA A 426 -59.58 -11.33 -5.33
CA ALA A 426 -59.40 -10.10 -6.10
C ALA A 426 -59.49 -10.34 -7.61
N LYS A 427 -59.05 -11.49 -8.11
CA LYS A 427 -59.18 -11.86 -9.51
C LYS A 427 -60.63 -12.00 -9.99
N GLN A 428 -61.58 -12.10 -9.07
CA GLN A 428 -63.03 -12.19 -9.38
C GLN A 428 -63.71 -10.82 -9.33
N THR A 429 -62.96 -9.75 -9.06
CA THR A 429 -63.43 -8.37 -8.93
C THR A 429 -62.71 -7.43 -9.92
N ASP A 430 -62.77 -6.13 -9.72
CA ASP A 430 -62.10 -5.15 -10.57
C ASP A 430 -60.64 -4.92 -10.20
N ALA A 431 -59.91 -4.25 -11.08
CA ALA A 431 -58.45 -3.97 -10.92
C ALA A 431 -58.14 -3.09 -9.72
N SER A 432 -59.08 -2.29 -9.22
CA SER A 432 -58.84 -1.38 -8.07
C SER A 432 -58.70 -2.18 -6.77
N PHE A 433 -59.47 -3.26 -6.62
CA PHE A 433 -59.38 -4.13 -5.46
C PHE A 433 -58.05 -4.93 -5.46
N LEU A 434 -57.59 -5.37 -6.63
CA LEU A 434 -56.27 -6.01 -6.74
C LEU A 434 -55.15 -5.09 -6.23
N GLY A 435 -55.12 -3.82 -6.66
CA GLY A 435 -54.17 -2.84 -6.20
C GLY A 435 -54.25 -2.58 -4.68
N ALA A 436 -55.46 -2.59 -4.10
CA ALA A 436 -55.63 -2.45 -2.64
C ALA A 436 -55.04 -3.62 -1.86
N VAL A 437 -55.22 -4.87 -2.35
CA VAL A 437 -54.63 -6.09 -1.76
C VAL A 437 -53.12 -6.04 -1.80
N GLU A 438 -52.51 -5.68 -2.94
CA GLU A 438 -51.05 -5.54 -3.09
C GLU A 438 -50.46 -4.48 -2.12
N ALA A 439 -51.13 -3.32 -2.03
CA ALA A 439 -50.69 -2.24 -1.13
C ALA A 439 -50.73 -2.68 0.35
N GLN A 440 -51.79 -3.40 0.74
CA GLN A 440 -52.00 -3.88 2.09
C GLN A 440 -50.99 -4.99 2.45
N GLU A 441 -50.74 -5.94 1.55
CA GLU A 441 -49.68 -6.95 1.74
C GLU A 441 -48.33 -6.32 1.99
N LYS A 442 -47.91 -5.39 1.12
CA LYS A 442 -46.64 -4.68 1.23
C LYS A 442 -46.53 -3.89 2.57
N LYS A 443 -47.62 -3.31 3.04
CA LYS A 443 -47.71 -2.62 4.32
C LYS A 443 -47.54 -3.57 5.49
N GLN A 444 -48.19 -4.73 5.47
CA GLN A 444 -48.11 -5.73 6.54
C GLN A 444 -46.74 -6.39 6.60
N LYS A 445 -46.15 -6.79 5.48
CA LYS A 445 -44.77 -7.31 5.41
C LYS A 445 -43.76 -6.32 5.99
N LYS A 446 -43.84 -5.05 5.61
CA LYS A 446 -43.01 -3.97 6.21
C LYS A 446 -43.24 -3.83 7.73
N GLY A 447 -44.45 -4.11 8.21
CA GLY A 447 -44.78 -4.13 9.64
C GLY A 447 -44.01 -5.22 10.38
N ILE A 448 -43.99 -6.45 9.83
CA ILE A 448 -43.22 -7.58 10.40
C ILE A 448 -41.72 -7.29 10.35
N ASP A 449 -41.18 -6.75 9.24
CA ASP A 449 -39.78 -6.36 9.15
C ASP A 449 -39.37 -5.34 10.24
N ARG A 450 -40.27 -4.40 10.58
CA ARG A 450 -40.04 -3.44 11.65
C ARG A 450 -40.05 -4.10 13.04
N LEU A 451 -40.95 -5.07 13.24
CA LEU A 451 -41.00 -5.84 14.49
C LEU A 451 -39.76 -6.70 14.67
N GLU A 452 -39.28 -7.37 13.64
CA GLU A 452 -38.04 -8.14 13.64
C GLU A 452 -36.84 -7.26 14.03
N LYS A 453 -36.71 -6.07 13.42
CA LYS A 453 -35.67 -5.10 13.79
C LYS A 453 -35.77 -4.62 15.24
N ARG A 454 -36.97 -4.44 15.76
CA ARG A 454 -37.20 -4.06 17.18
C ARG A 454 -36.85 -5.21 18.13
N LEU A 455 -37.21 -6.43 17.76
CA LEU A 455 -36.88 -7.63 18.52
C LEU A 455 -35.38 -7.83 18.63
N LEU A 456 -34.66 -7.71 17.50
CA LEU A 456 -33.21 -7.75 17.46
C LEU A 456 -32.58 -6.66 18.33
N LYS A 457 -33.10 -5.43 18.30
CA LYS A 457 -32.65 -4.33 19.17
C LYS A 457 -32.88 -4.65 20.66
N ALA A 458 -34.02 -5.21 21.03
CA ALA A 458 -34.30 -5.61 22.40
C ALA A 458 -33.36 -6.71 22.91
N GLN A 459 -33.02 -7.70 22.05
CA GLN A 459 -32.04 -8.74 22.37
C GLN A 459 -30.62 -8.18 22.50
N ARG A 460 -30.20 -7.21 21.66
CA ARG A 460 -28.93 -6.52 21.84
C ARG A 460 -28.80 -5.84 23.20
N ILE A 461 -29.88 -5.21 23.69
CA ILE A 461 -29.90 -4.59 25.03
C ILE A 461 -29.79 -5.65 26.12
N LYS A 462 -30.50 -6.77 25.97
CA LYS A 462 -30.45 -7.88 26.93
C LYS A 462 -29.05 -8.53 26.99
N LEU A 463 -28.32 -8.55 25.86
CA LEU A 463 -27.00 -9.15 25.71
C LEU A 463 -25.88 -8.09 25.67
N VAL A 464 -26.10 -6.93 26.30
CA VAL A 464 -25.22 -5.76 26.21
C VAL A 464 -23.77 -6.05 26.58
N ASP A 465 -23.53 -6.86 27.62
CA ASP A 465 -22.16 -7.22 28.02
C ASP A 465 -21.42 -8.02 26.95
N HIS A 466 -22.13 -8.94 26.29
CA HIS A 466 -21.55 -9.70 25.18
C HIS A 466 -21.28 -8.79 23.97
N VAL A 467 -22.21 -7.91 23.65
CA VAL A 467 -22.07 -6.93 22.56
C VAL A 467 -20.89 -5.99 22.81
N ASN A 468 -20.72 -5.50 24.04
CA ASN A 468 -19.60 -4.63 24.40
C ASN A 468 -18.26 -5.35 24.23
N ARG A 469 -18.10 -6.57 24.77
CA ARG A 469 -16.87 -7.37 24.64
C ARG A 469 -16.53 -7.65 23.18
N LEU A 470 -17.53 -7.96 22.35
CA LEU A 470 -17.35 -8.19 20.91
C LEU A 470 -16.91 -6.92 20.19
N THR A 471 -17.53 -5.79 20.52
CA THR A 471 -17.18 -4.48 19.95
C THR A 471 -15.76 -4.05 20.33
N GLU A 472 -15.39 -4.19 21.60
CA GLU A 472 -14.05 -3.88 22.10
C GLU A 472 -12.98 -4.74 21.42
N LEU A 473 -13.23 -6.05 21.28
CA LEU A 473 -12.31 -6.94 20.60
C LEU A 473 -12.11 -6.54 19.13
N GLN A 474 -13.23 -6.26 18.43
CA GLN A 474 -13.15 -5.82 17.04
C GLN A 474 -12.42 -4.48 16.90
N GLN A 475 -12.61 -3.53 17.81
CA GLN A 475 -11.91 -2.25 17.81
C GLN A 475 -10.40 -2.42 18.08
N GLN A 476 -9.99 -3.38 18.91
CA GLN A 476 -8.59 -3.71 19.16
C GLN A 476 -7.92 -4.31 17.91
N LEU A 477 -8.60 -5.19 17.19
CA LEU A 477 -8.10 -5.85 15.99
C LEU A 477 -8.18 -4.98 14.73
N PHE A 478 -9.16 -4.07 14.68
CA PHE A 478 -9.42 -3.17 13.56
C PHE A 478 -9.58 -1.73 14.06
N PRO A 479 -8.48 -1.07 14.46
CA PRO A 479 -8.53 0.29 14.98
C PRO A 479 -9.22 1.25 14.02
N MET A 480 -10.14 2.07 14.53
CA MET A 480 -10.96 3.02 13.77
C MET A 480 -11.80 2.36 12.65
N GLY A 481 -12.05 1.04 12.72
CA GLY A 481 -12.78 0.28 11.71
C GLY A 481 -12.00 0.00 10.41
N ASP A 482 -10.69 0.21 10.42
CA ASP A 482 -9.78 -0.05 9.30
C ASP A 482 -8.93 -1.31 9.58
N LEU A 483 -8.22 -1.81 8.57
CA LEU A 483 -7.30 -2.93 8.73
C LEU A 483 -6.15 -2.55 9.69
N GLN A 484 -5.82 -3.46 10.62
CA GLN A 484 -4.73 -3.29 11.58
C GLN A 484 -3.43 -2.84 10.90
N GLU A 485 -3.07 -3.47 9.80
CA GLU A 485 -1.85 -3.21 9.03
C GLU A 485 -1.74 -1.77 8.49
N ARG A 486 -2.85 -1.03 8.45
CA ARG A 486 -2.90 0.37 7.98
C ARG A 486 -2.84 1.38 9.11
N ARG A 487 -2.97 0.94 10.36
CA ARG A 487 -3.11 1.82 11.52
C ARG A 487 -2.04 1.61 12.57
N VAL A 488 -1.62 0.37 12.77
CA VAL A 488 -0.73 -0.01 13.86
C VAL A 488 0.72 0.00 13.40
N ASN A 489 1.61 0.52 14.23
CA ASN A 489 3.05 0.50 14.02
C ASN A 489 3.67 -0.80 14.58
N PHE A 490 4.79 -1.22 14.00
CA PHE A 490 5.52 -2.43 14.42
C PHE A 490 5.99 -2.37 15.88
N ALA A 491 6.26 -1.18 16.40
CA ALA A 491 6.69 -0.97 17.77
C ALA A 491 5.70 -1.54 18.80
N GLU A 492 4.39 -1.53 18.49
CA GLU A 492 3.38 -2.14 19.37
C GLU A 492 3.65 -3.62 19.63
N PHE A 493 4.14 -4.34 18.63
CA PHE A 493 4.47 -5.76 18.75
C PHE A 493 5.88 -5.97 19.32
N VAL A 494 6.85 -5.18 18.90
CA VAL A 494 8.22 -5.26 19.45
C VAL A 494 8.24 -4.98 20.96
N LEU A 495 7.35 -4.14 21.49
CA LEU A 495 7.20 -3.91 22.92
C LEU A 495 6.96 -5.20 23.74
N TYR A 496 6.38 -6.23 23.13
CA TYR A 496 6.05 -7.48 23.81
C TYR A 496 6.90 -8.68 23.33
N TYR A 497 7.32 -8.67 22.07
CA TYR A 497 8.00 -9.80 21.43
C TYR A 497 9.49 -9.52 21.14
N GLY A 498 9.95 -8.28 21.34
CA GLY A 498 11.34 -7.89 21.14
C GLY A 498 11.85 -8.22 19.74
N ASP A 499 13.10 -8.70 19.68
CA ASP A 499 13.79 -9.08 18.45
C ASP A 499 13.19 -10.28 17.71
N ASP A 500 12.31 -11.05 18.34
CA ASP A 500 11.66 -12.20 17.71
C ASP A 500 10.54 -11.80 16.74
N PHE A 501 10.05 -10.55 16.79
CA PHE A 501 8.93 -10.11 15.97
C PHE A 501 9.21 -10.17 14.46
N ILE A 502 10.32 -9.59 14.00
CA ILE A 502 10.69 -9.61 12.58
C ILE A 502 10.96 -11.04 12.07
N PRO A 503 11.76 -11.88 12.78
CA PRO A 503 11.91 -13.30 12.43
C PRO A 503 10.60 -14.05 12.34
N PHE A 504 9.66 -13.80 13.26
CA PHE A 504 8.32 -14.39 13.21
C PHE A 504 7.61 -14.04 11.89
N LEU A 505 7.56 -12.78 11.50
CA LEU A 505 6.94 -12.35 10.26
C LEU A 505 7.62 -12.97 9.03
N ILE A 506 8.96 -12.97 8.98
CA ILE A 506 9.74 -13.58 7.89
C ILE A 506 9.44 -15.08 7.77
N LYS A 507 9.26 -15.78 8.88
CA LYS A 507 8.93 -17.19 8.89
C LYS A 507 7.52 -17.47 8.33
N HIS A 508 6.53 -16.71 8.75
CA HIS A 508 5.13 -17.06 8.54
C HIS A 508 4.48 -16.43 7.31
N ILE A 509 4.90 -15.23 6.89
CA ILE A 509 4.35 -14.60 5.66
C ILE A 509 4.80 -15.41 4.44
N ASP A 510 3.85 -15.86 3.62
CA ASP A 510 4.14 -16.44 2.30
C ASP A 510 3.64 -15.48 1.21
N PRO A 511 4.56 -14.92 0.39
CA PRO A 511 4.17 -14.03 -0.69
C PRO A 511 3.34 -14.72 -1.80
N ASN A 512 3.32 -16.05 -1.85
CA ASN A 512 2.52 -16.78 -2.85
C ASN A 512 1.07 -16.98 -2.39
N ASP A 513 0.78 -16.80 -1.11
CA ASP A 513 -0.57 -16.82 -0.60
C ASP A 513 -1.33 -15.58 -1.12
N LYS A 514 -2.52 -15.80 -1.66
CA LYS A 514 -3.39 -14.75 -2.18
C LYS A 514 -4.43 -14.27 -1.17
N ASP A 515 -4.58 -15.03 -0.08
CA ASP A 515 -5.56 -14.76 0.95
C ASP A 515 -5.02 -13.79 2.01
N PHE A 516 -5.92 -13.28 2.81
CA PHE A 516 -5.60 -12.47 3.97
C PHE A 516 -5.13 -13.39 5.10
N MET A 517 -3.87 -13.29 5.50
CA MET A 517 -3.26 -14.14 6.53
C MET A 517 -3.63 -13.66 7.93
N CYS A 518 -3.86 -14.61 8.86
CA CYS A 518 -4.10 -14.33 10.27
C CYS A 518 -3.16 -15.18 11.12
N PHE A 519 -2.37 -14.55 11.99
CA PHE A 519 -1.41 -15.24 12.84
C PHE A 519 -1.66 -14.93 14.31
N SER A 520 -1.67 -15.99 15.15
CA SER A 520 -1.64 -15.86 16.61
C SER A 520 -0.19 -15.77 17.10
N MET A 521 0.06 -14.85 18.04
CA MET A 521 1.38 -14.56 18.60
C MET A 521 1.32 -14.56 20.14
#